data_7abd3ed6b4c2dfc4037d6a407058ce81
#
_entry.id   7abd3ed6b4c2dfc4037d6a407058ce81
#
_cell.length_a   1.000
_cell.length_b   1.000
_cell.length_c   1.000
_cell.angle_alpha   90.00
_cell.angle_beta   90.00
_cell.angle_gamma   90.00
#
_symmetry.space_group_name_H-M   'P 1'
#
loop_
_entity.id
_entity.type
_entity.pdbx_description
1 polymer ?
#
loop_
_entity_poly.entity_id
_entity_poly.type
_entity_poly.pdbx_seq_one_letter_code
_entity_poly.pdbx_strand_id
1 'polypeptide(L)'
;KGLFGSTLGLSEKFGPDRCFGTPLSEDAMTGFGLGAAINGMRPIHVHQRADFVMLAMNQIVNMISNMRYMTAGKVKVPIVIRAVIGRGWGQSAQHSKSLHSFYAHIPGLKVVLPTTPQDAKTLLAAAIRDDNPVIFMEHRWLYDIKDEVDTDPDSTSPLGKSARLRSGSDLTVVAVSWMNVEALKAAEILKKKHGMYLDIIDVRTIAPLDYSMIYESVSKTGHCIVVDYDWLDCGFSAEAATRISEHCFGKLKSPVGRIGFAHTPCPTARPLENKFYPNAIDIIRVAEKKLGLPQADLSEEEFLSYENKFKGPF
;
A
#
# COMPACT_ATOMS: atom_id res chain seq x y z
N LYS A 1 -2.23 20.62 12.42
CA LYS A 1 -3.43 19.76 12.15
C LYS A 1 -3.08 18.50 11.33
N GLY A 2 -1.93 18.44 10.68
CA GLY A 2 -1.55 17.35 9.77
C GLY A 2 -2.47 17.22 8.57
N LEU A 3 -2.00 16.56 7.50
CA LEU A 3 -2.82 16.29 6.32
C LEU A 3 -3.93 15.30 6.69
N PHE A 4 -5.16 15.62 6.28
CA PHE A 4 -6.36 14.82 6.58
C PHE A 4 -6.59 14.51 8.06
N GLY A 5 -6.05 15.34 8.97
CA GLY A 5 -6.25 15.17 10.40
C GLY A 5 -5.41 14.09 11.07
N SER A 6 -4.52 13.40 10.34
CA SER A 6 -3.75 12.26 10.85
C SER A 6 -2.82 12.56 12.05
N THR A 7 -2.52 13.85 12.29
CA THR A 7 -1.72 14.31 13.45
C THR A 7 -2.47 15.32 14.33
N LEU A 8 -3.81 15.39 14.18
CA LEU A 8 -4.64 16.31 14.96
C LEU A 8 -4.53 15.98 16.46
N GLY A 9 -4.34 17.01 17.28
CA GLY A 9 -4.23 16.89 18.73
C GLY A 9 -2.85 16.48 19.28
N LEU A 10 -1.92 16.03 18.40
CA LEU A 10 -0.60 15.59 18.88
C LEU A 10 0.22 16.72 19.46
N SER A 11 0.23 17.91 18.86
CA SER A 11 0.98 19.06 19.39
C SER A 11 0.41 19.58 20.70
N GLU A 12 -0.93 19.59 20.82
CA GLU A 12 -1.60 19.97 22.07
C GLU A 12 -1.29 18.98 23.20
N LYS A 13 -1.23 17.68 22.88
CA LYS A 13 -1.01 16.63 23.88
C LYS A 13 0.46 16.45 24.27
N PHE A 14 1.37 16.57 23.33
CA PHE A 14 2.79 16.21 23.53
C PHE A 14 3.75 17.40 23.45
N GLY A 15 3.26 18.59 23.18
CA GLY A 15 4.02 19.83 23.06
C GLY A 15 4.68 20.04 21.70
N PRO A 16 5.04 21.32 21.41
CA PRO A 16 5.63 21.72 20.14
C PRO A 16 7.06 21.18 19.93
N ASP A 17 7.77 20.86 21.00
CA ASP A 17 9.12 20.28 20.92
C ASP A 17 9.11 18.84 20.38
N ARG A 18 7.98 18.16 20.47
CA ARG A 18 7.80 16.79 20.01
C ARG A 18 6.97 16.68 18.73
N CYS A 19 6.05 17.60 18.51
CA CYS A 19 5.16 17.60 17.34
C CYS A 19 5.05 19.01 16.77
N PHE A 20 5.77 19.28 15.71
CA PHE A 20 5.90 20.59 15.09
C PHE A 20 5.83 20.52 13.56
N GLY A 21 5.50 21.63 12.94
CA GLY A 21 5.59 21.81 11.48
C GLY A 21 7.02 22.16 11.06
N THR A 22 7.39 21.73 9.86
CA THR A 22 8.69 22.03 9.27
C THR A 22 8.52 22.93 8.03
N PRO A 23 9.57 23.64 7.60
CA PRO A 23 9.57 24.28 6.29
C PRO A 23 9.34 23.25 5.16
N LEU A 24 8.79 23.70 4.03
CA LEU A 24 8.67 22.89 2.82
C LEU A 24 10.04 22.79 2.14
N SER A 25 10.82 21.82 2.57
CA SER A 25 12.15 21.50 2.04
C SER A 25 12.40 20.01 2.28
N GLU A 26 11.84 19.18 1.41
CA GLU A 26 11.77 17.73 1.60
C GLU A 26 13.14 17.10 1.78
N ASP A 27 14.12 17.47 0.95
CA ASP A 27 15.48 16.94 1.04
C ASP A 27 16.15 17.33 2.37
N ALA A 28 16.18 18.62 2.69
CA ALA A 28 16.82 19.12 3.92
C ALA A 28 16.15 18.56 5.17
N MET A 29 14.82 18.51 5.21
CA MET A 29 14.07 18.02 6.39
C MET A 29 14.16 16.51 6.56
N THR A 30 14.27 15.76 5.47
CA THR A 30 14.54 14.30 5.54
C THR A 30 15.97 14.05 6.04
N GLY A 31 16.96 14.84 5.59
CA GLY A 31 18.32 14.81 6.12
C GLY A 31 18.40 15.18 7.60
N PHE A 32 17.62 16.18 8.05
CA PHE A 32 17.47 16.50 9.48
C PHE A 32 16.89 15.33 10.27
N GLY A 33 15.87 14.64 9.72
CA GLY A 33 15.30 13.44 10.31
C GLY A 33 16.32 12.32 10.44
N LEU A 34 17.19 12.10 9.44
CA LEU A 34 18.32 11.18 9.56
C LEU A 34 19.25 11.56 10.71
N GLY A 35 19.64 12.84 10.77
CA GLY A 35 20.49 13.34 11.86
C GLY A 35 19.90 13.08 13.24
N ALA A 36 18.60 13.31 13.43
CA ALA A 36 17.89 13.01 14.66
C ALA A 36 17.89 11.50 14.96
N ALA A 37 17.65 10.65 13.94
CA ALA A 37 17.62 9.20 14.11
C ALA A 37 18.96 8.62 14.56
N ILE A 38 20.07 9.02 13.95
CA ILE A 38 21.41 8.52 14.31
C ILE A 38 21.88 9.03 15.69
N ASN A 39 21.26 10.09 16.21
CA ASN A 39 21.48 10.60 17.56
C ASN A 39 20.49 10.01 18.60
N GLY A 40 19.80 8.91 18.27
CA GLY A 40 19.01 8.14 19.21
C GLY A 40 17.53 8.53 19.30
N MET A 41 17.04 9.45 18.49
CA MET A 41 15.61 9.75 18.36
C MET A 41 14.92 8.76 17.43
N ARG A 42 13.58 8.72 17.50
CA ARG A 42 12.73 7.95 16.55
C ARG A 42 11.79 8.92 15.81
N PRO A 43 12.30 9.67 14.83
CA PRO A 43 11.51 10.66 14.13
C PRO A 43 10.47 9.99 13.22
N ILE A 44 9.28 10.60 13.17
CA ILE A 44 8.23 10.31 12.19
C ILE A 44 8.13 11.54 11.30
N HIS A 45 8.70 11.46 10.11
CA HIS A 45 8.67 12.54 9.13
C HIS A 45 7.49 12.34 8.18
N VAL A 46 6.52 13.27 8.21
CA VAL A 46 5.29 13.17 7.42
C VAL A 46 5.38 14.06 6.19
N HIS A 47 5.36 13.44 5.01
CA HIS A 47 5.18 14.11 3.73
C HIS A 47 3.71 14.11 3.34
N GLN A 48 3.23 15.21 2.79
CA GLN A 48 1.82 15.34 2.43
C GLN A 48 1.41 14.38 1.32
N ARG A 49 2.34 14.12 0.36
CA ARG A 49 2.12 13.20 -0.76
C ARG A 49 3.39 12.44 -1.09
N ALA A 50 3.21 11.18 -1.53
CA ALA A 50 4.31 10.35 -2.03
C ALA A 50 5.03 11.00 -3.22
N ASP A 51 4.32 11.75 -4.04
CA ASP A 51 4.88 12.51 -5.17
C ASP A 51 6.04 13.43 -4.75
N PHE A 52 5.94 14.06 -3.58
CA PHE A 52 6.95 15.01 -3.09
C PHE A 52 8.05 14.35 -2.26
N VAL A 53 7.87 13.13 -1.78
CA VAL A 53 8.97 12.35 -1.18
C VAL A 53 10.11 12.16 -2.19
N MET A 54 9.81 12.18 -3.50
CA MET A 54 10.80 12.09 -4.56
C MET A 54 11.83 13.23 -4.52
N LEU A 55 11.50 14.39 -3.95
CA LEU A 55 12.46 15.49 -3.76
C LEU A 55 13.54 15.15 -2.73
N ALA A 56 13.28 14.18 -1.84
CA ALA A 56 14.20 13.71 -0.80
C ALA A 56 14.94 12.41 -1.18
N MET A 57 14.90 11.99 -2.45
CA MET A 57 15.47 10.70 -2.88
C MET A 57 16.96 10.56 -2.57
N ASN A 58 17.74 11.64 -2.64
CA ASN A 58 19.15 11.59 -2.26
C ASN A 58 19.30 11.18 -0.79
N GLN A 59 18.55 11.80 0.11
CA GLN A 59 18.61 11.45 1.55
C GLN A 59 18.12 10.03 1.79
N ILE A 60 17.07 9.61 1.12
CA ILE A 60 16.47 8.28 1.33
C ILE A 60 17.35 7.17 0.76
N VAL A 61 17.80 7.32 -0.50
CA VAL A 61 18.48 6.24 -1.24
C VAL A 61 19.98 6.22 -0.93
N ASN A 62 20.64 7.38 -0.88
CA ASN A 62 22.10 7.41 -0.72
C ASN A 62 22.54 7.44 0.74
N MET A 63 21.70 8.00 1.64
CA MET A 63 22.08 8.18 3.03
C MET A 63 21.34 7.22 3.97
N ILE A 64 20.03 7.33 4.07
CA ILE A 64 19.19 6.59 5.04
C ILE A 64 19.28 5.09 4.81
N SER A 65 19.09 4.62 3.58
CA SER A 65 19.07 3.18 3.28
C SER A 65 20.43 2.51 3.51
N ASN A 66 21.53 3.23 3.25
CA ASN A 66 22.88 2.69 3.29
C ASN A 66 23.58 2.84 4.65
N MET A 67 23.13 3.74 5.51
CA MET A 67 23.84 4.11 6.73
C MET A 67 24.16 2.90 7.63
N ARG A 68 23.18 2.03 7.83
CA ARG A 68 23.38 0.84 8.67
C ARG A 68 24.39 -0.14 8.05
N TYR A 69 24.37 -0.31 6.76
CA TYR A 69 25.33 -1.16 6.04
C TYR A 69 26.75 -0.57 6.08
N MET A 70 26.90 0.71 5.73
CA MET A 70 28.20 1.41 5.74
C MET A 70 28.87 1.40 7.11
N THR A 71 28.11 1.36 8.18
CA THR A 71 28.60 1.35 9.56
C THR A 71 28.70 -0.07 10.17
N ALA A 72 28.58 -1.12 9.35
CA ALA A 72 28.59 -2.52 9.78
C ALA A 72 27.56 -2.79 10.91
N GLY A 73 26.38 -2.18 10.83
CA GLY A 73 25.28 -2.33 11.81
C GLY A 73 25.43 -1.53 13.10
N LYS A 74 26.51 -0.78 13.28
CA LYS A 74 26.77 0.00 14.53
C LYS A 74 25.81 1.17 14.68
N VAL A 75 25.40 1.80 13.57
CA VAL A 75 24.45 2.91 13.58
C VAL A 75 23.07 2.41 13.19
N LYS A 76 22.09 2.64 14.06
CA LYS A 76 20.67 2.41 13.80
C LYS A 76 20.07 3.64 13.10
N VAL A 77 19.06 3.42 12.27
CA VAL A 77 18.34 4.50 11.59
C VAL A 77 16.83 4.34 11.79
N PRO A 78 16.33 4.52 13.02
CA PRO A 78 14.93 4.30 13.37
C PRO A 78 14.05 5.49 12.90
N ILE A 79 13.94 5.70 11.61
CA ILE A 79 13.12 6.77 11.03
C ILE A 79 11.90 6.16 10.31
N VAL A 80 10.73 6.77 10.53
CA VAL A 80 9.52 6.48 9.74
C VAL A 80 9.26 7.66 8.81
N ILE A 81 9.25 7.39 7.51
CA ILE A 81 8.85 8.35 6.49
C ILE A 81 7.41 8.01 6.09
N ARG A 82 6.46 8.80 6.56
CA ARG A 82 5.03 8.66 6.26
C ARG A 82 4.65 9.48 5.05
N ALA A 83 3.89 8.89 4.12
CA ALA A 83 3.37 9.60 2.97
C ALA A 83 1.96 9.15 2.60
N VAL A 84 1.14 10.08 2.09
CA VAL A 84 -0.19 9.76 1.58
C VAL A 84 -0.10 9.40 0.11
N ILE A 85 -0.77 8.32 -0.27
CA ILE A 85 -0.93 7.85 -1.64
C ILE A 85 -2.41 7.83 -2.04
N GLY A 86 -2.67 7.51 -3.29
CA GLY A 86 -4.01 7.30 -3.82
C GLY A 86 -4.64 8.57 -4.39
N ARG A 87 -5.80 8.35 -4.99
CA ARG A 87 -6.48 9.39 -5.74
C ARG A 87 -7.03 10.48 -4.82
N GLY A 88 -6.77 11.71 -5.25
CA GLY A 88 -7.47 12.88 -4.78
C GLY A 88 -8.60 13.25 -5.73
N TRP A 89 -9.03 14.49 -5.69
CA TRP A 89 -10.03 15.01 -6.58
C TRP A 89 -9.38 15.95 -7.59
N GLY A 90 -9.33 15.51 -8.85
CA GLY A 90 -8.78 16.33 -9.94
C GLY A 90 -7.35 16.81 -9.70
N GLN A 91 -6.60 16.10 -8.86
CA GLN A 91 -5.25 16.48 -8.44
C GLN A 91 -4.20 16.21 -9.52
N SER A 92 -4.61 15.61 -10.65
CA SER A 92 -3.77 15.44 -11.82
C SER A 92 -2.50 14.62 -11.57
N ALA A 93 -1.58 14.67 -12.51
CA ALA A 93 -0.36 13.86 -12.53
C ALA A 93 0.58 14.07 -11.33
N GLN A 94 0.57 15.25 -10.72
CA GLN A 94 1.52 15.63 -9.67
C GLN A 94 1.09 15.22 -8.25
N HIS A 95 -0.16 14.76 -8.03
CA HIS A 95 -0.67 14.45 -6.72
C HIS A 95 -1.44 13.11 -6.68
N SER A 96 -1.11 12.18 -7.57
CA SER A 96 -1.95 11.01 -7.80
C SER A 96 -1.18 9.69 -7.87
N LYS A 97 0.14 9.74 -7.65
CA LYS A 97 1.01 8.57 -7.72
C LYS A 97 1.07 7.84 -6.38
N SER A 98 1.47 6.59 -6.42
CA SER A 98 1.77 5.80 -5.22
C SER A 98 3.28 5.60 -5.06
N LEU A 99 4.01 5.21 -6.09
CA LEU A 99 5.47 5.14 -6.15
C LEU A 99 6.12 4.21 -5.12
N HIS A 100 5.37 3.35 -4.45
CA HIS A 100 5.89 2.45 -3.42
C HIS A 100 6.91 1.46 -3.97
N SER A 101 6.79 1.09 -5.25
CA SER A 101 7.72 0.19 -5.93
C SER A 101 9.14 0.76 -6.00
N PHE A 102 9.32 2.09 -6.14
CA PHE A 102 10.63 2.73 -6.10
C PHE A 102 11.39 2.44 -4.80
N TYR A 103 10.69 2.55 -3.67
CA TYR A 103 11.30 2.34 -2.35
C TYR A 103 11.51 0.85 -2.06
N ALA A 104 10.62 -0.01 -2.55
CA ALA A 104 10.76 -1.46 -2.39
C ALA A 104 11.97 -2.02 -3.17
N HIS A 105 12.39 -1.34 -4.24
CA HIS A 105 13.59 -1.68 -5.00
C HIS A 105 14.90 -1.41 -4.26
N ILE A 106 14.89 -0.54 -3.24
CA ILE A 106 16.11 -0.06 -2.57
C ILE A 106 16.43 -0.94 -1.35
N PRO A 107 17.57 -1.68 -1.34
CA PRO A 107 18.00 -2.43 -0.18
C PRO A 107 18.19 -1.52 1.04
N GLY A 108 17.80 -2.00 2.21
CA GLY A 108 17.90 -1.27 3.48
C GLY A 108 16.63 -0.49 3.87
N LEU A 109 15.68 -0.33 2.96
CA LEU A 109 14.37 0.24 3.27
C LEU A 109 13.34 -0.86 3.54
N LYS A 110 12.42 -0.59 4.46
CA LYS A 110 11.15 -1.34 4.61
C LYS A 110 10.01 -0.50 4.06
N VAL A 111 9.06 -1.15 3.37
CA VAL A 111 7.94 -0.44 2.73
C VAL A 111 6.62 -1.07 3.15
N VAL A 112 5.79 -0.28 3.84
CA VAL A 112 4.57 -0.70 4.51
C VAL A 112 3.37 0.07 3.95
N LEU A 113 2.29 -0.67 3.65
CA LEU A 113 1.04 -0.11 3.11
C LEU A 113 -0.15 -0.76 3.84
N PRO A 114 -0.58 -0.23 5.00
CA PRO A 114 -1.71 -0.79 5.74
C PRO A 114 -3.02 -0.66 4.96
N THR A 115 -3.95 -1.59 5.22
CA THR A 115 -5.30 -1.55 4.67
C THR A 115 -6.35 -1.30 5.76
N THR A 116 -6.30 -2.05 6.86
CA THR A 116 -7.32 -1.99 7.92
C THR A 116 -6.95 -0.97 9.01
N PRO A 117 -7.92 -0.45 9.78
CA PRO A 117 -7.63 0.37 10.96
C PRO A 117 -6.71 -0.33 11.97
N GLN A 118 -6.90 -1.64 12.18
CA GLN A 118 -6.03 -2.44 13.03
C GLN A 118 -4.59 -2.46 12.52
N ASP A 119 -4.39 -2.68 11.21
CA ASP A 119 -3.05 -2.68 10.61
C ASP A 119 -2.42 -1.29 10.61
N ALA A 120 -3.21 -0.23 10.38
CA ALA A 120 -2.71 1.14 10.47
C ALA A 120 -2.11 1.45 11.85
N LYS A 121 -2.76 0.99 12.94
CA LYS A 121 -2.26 1.10 14.31
C LYS A 121 -1.04 0.22 14.54
N THR A 122 -1.17 -1.08 14.31
CA THR A 122 -0.17 -2.07 14.76
C THR A 122 1.10 -2.07 13.91
N LEU A 123 0.98 -1.85 12.59
CA LEU A 123 2.13 -1.73 11.69
C LEU A 123 2.87 -0.39 11.89
N LEU A 124 2.15 0.72 12.18
CA LEU A 124 2.81 1.98 12.48
C LEU A 124 3.57 1.88 13.81
N ALA A 125 2.98 1.26 14.82
CA ALA A 125 3.67 1.01 16.10
C ALA A 125 4.92 0.13 15.90
N ALA A 126 4.83 -0.92 15.06
CA ALA A 126 5.98 -1.75 14.70
C ALA A 126 7.05 -0.95 13.93
N ALA A 127 6.64 -0.10 12.97
CA ALA A 127 7.55 0.74 12.20
C ALA A 127 8.31 1.74 13.09
N ILE A 128 7.65 2.35 14.07
CA ILE A 128 8.29 3.27 15.03
C ILE A 128 9.30 2.54 15.92
N ARG A 129 9.03 1.29 16.28
CA ARG A 129 9.92 0.46 17.11
C ARG A 129 11.05 -0.22 16.33
N ASP A 130 10.99 -0.23 15.02
CA ASP A 130 12.04 -0.80 14.17
C ASP A 130 13.31 0.06 14.20
N ASP A 131 14.45 -0.60 14.21
CA ASP A 131 15.77 0.06 14.18
C ASP A 131 16.27 0.38 12.76
N ASN A 132 15.46 0.06 11.75
CA ASN A 132 15.73 0.35 10.35
C ASN A 132 14.73 1.37 9.81
N PRO A 133 15.05 2.05 8.70
CA PRO A 133 14.16 3.01 8.08
C PRO A 133 12.93 2.32 7.47
N VAL A 134 11.77 2.93 7.71
CA VAL A 134 10.48 2.46 7.21
C VAL A 134 9.80 3.56 6.39
N ILE A 135 9.47 3.24 5.15
CA ILE A 135 8.58 4.04 4.30
C ILE A 135 7.16 3.53 4.56
N PHE A 136 6.32 4.39 5.12
CA PHE A 136 4.96 4.05 5.54
C PHE A 136 3.94 4.81 4.70
N MET A 137 3.27 4.13 3.77
CA MET A 137 2.39 4.76 2.79
C MET A 137 0.94 4.42 3.07
N GLU A 138 0.10 5.45 3.16
CA GLU A 138 -1.30 5.33 3.53
C GLU A 138 -2.20 5.84 2.40
N HIS A 139 -3.11 5.00 1.94
CA HIS A 139 -4.05 5.41 0.92
C HIS A 139 -5.12 6.34 1.52
N ARG A 140 -5.32 7.50 0.91
CA ARG A 140 -6.22 8.54 1.40
C ARG A 140 -7.63 8.06 1.72
N TRP A 141 -8.20 7.21 0.88
CA TRP A 141 -9.56 6.73 1.07
C TRP A 141 -9.74 5.74 2.21
N LEU A 142 -8.65 5.19 2.75
CA LEU A 142 -8.69 4.31 3.92
C LEU A 142 -8.89 5.09 5.23
N TYR A 143 -8.62 6.41 5.26
CA TYR A 143 -8.79 7.22 6.48
C TYR A 143 -10.23 7.31 6.98
N ASP A 144 -11.22 7.09 6.11
CA ASP A 144 -12.65 7.13 6.47
C ASP A 144 -13.19 5.77 6.93
N ILE A 145 -12.40 4.70 6.81
CA ILE A 145 -12.79 3.37 7.24
C ILE A 145 -12.67 3.28 8.75
N LYS A 146 -13.76 2.88 9.39
CA LYS A 146 -13.84 2.65 10.83
C LYS A 146 -14.03 1.17 11.10
N ASP A 147 -13.30 0.66 12.07
CA ASP A 147 -13.43 -0.71 12.55
C ASP A 147 -13.00 -0.79 14.02
N GLU A 148 -13.31 -1.89 14.65
CA GLU A 148 -12.80 -2.19 15.98
C GLU A 148 -11.29 -2.43 15.91
N VAL A 149 -10.56 -1.83 16.86
CA VAL A 149 -9.11 -2.02 16.97
C VAL A 149 -8.75 -2.43 18.38
N ASP A 150 -7.76 -3.29 18.50
CA ASP A 150 -7.13 -3.60 19.77
C ASP A 150 -6.63 -2.31 20.44
N THR A 151 -7.05 -2.07 21.68
CA THR A 151 -6.70 -0.85 22.44
C THR A 151 -5.36 -0.95 23.16
N ASP A 152 -4.74 -2.13 23.21
CA ASP A 152 -3.42 -2.30 23.81
C ASP A 152 -2.38 -1.41 23.08
N PRO A 153 -1.72 -0.46 23.78
CA PRO A 153 -0.72 0.42 23.20
C PRO A 153 0.54 -0.33 22.73
N ASP A 154 0.78 -1.52 23.25
CA ASP A 154 1.95 -2.34 22.91
C ASP A 154 1.69 -3.33 21.78
N SER A 155 0.45 -3.45 21.33
CA SER A 155 0.07 -4.31 20.21
C SER A 155 0.77 -3.87 18.91
N THR A 156 1.48 -4.82 18.30
CA THR A 156 2.19 -4.63 17.03
C THR A 156 1.94 -5.81 16.10
N SER A 157 1.96 -5.55 14.80
CA SER A 157 2.01 -6.58 13.77
C SER A 157 3.40 -6.70 13.18
N PRO A 158 3.90 -7.92 12.92
CA PRO A 158 5.24 -8.09 12.35
C PRO A 158 5.30 -7.53 10.93
N LEU A 159 6.32 -6.70 10.66
CA LEU A 159 6.61 -6.22 9.32
C LEU A 159 7.06 -7.39 8.43
N GLY A 160 6.63 -7.40 7.18
CA GLY A 160 6.96 -8.45 6.21
C GLY A 160 5.95 -9.59 6.14
N LYS A 161 4.94 -9.62 6.99
CA LYS A 161 3.91 -10.68 6.99
C LYS A 161 2.62 -10.21 6.34
N SER A 162 2.14 -11.00 5.39
CA SER A 162 0.81 -10.84 4.78
C SER A 162 -0.31 -11.22 5.75
N ALA A 163 -1.53 -10.78 5.46
CA ALA A 163 -2.75 -11.21 6.16
C ALA A 163 -3.77 -11.77 5.18
N ARG A 164 -4.51 -12.81 5.58
CA ARG A 164 -5.64 -13.31 4.80
C ARG A 164 -6.90 -12.55 5.23
N LEU A 165 -7.46 -11.74 4.34
CA LEU A 165 -8.70 -10.99 4.60
C LEU A 165 -9.95 -11.85 4.34
N ARG A 166 -9.86 -12.80 3.42
CA ARG A 166 -10.94 -13.71 3.07
C ARG A 166 -10.38 -15.02 2.59
N SER A 167 -10.93 -16.13 3.09
CA SER A 167 -10.62 -17.47 2.61
C SER A 167 -11.49 -17.84 1.40
N GLY A 168 -10.90 -18.48 0.40
CA GLY A 168 -11.56 -18.95 -0.80
C GLY A 168 -10.84 -20.14 -1.42
N SER A 169 -11.44 -20.72 -2.47
CA SER A 169 -10.97 -21.95 -3.12
C SER A 169 -10.65 -21.80 -4.61
N ASP A 170 -11.17 -20.75 -5.26
CA ASP A 170 -11.24 -20.74 -6.73
C ASP A 170 -10.18 -19.85 -7.37
N LEU A 171 -9.85 -18.73 -6.73
CA LEU A 171 -8.88 -17.77 -7.23
C LEU A 171 -8.21 -17.03 -6.07
N THR A 172 -6.89 -16.92 -6.11
CA THR A 172 -6.12 -16.08 -5.18
C THR A 172 -6.01 -14.66 -5.72
N VAL A 173 -6.36 -13.68 -4.89
CA VAL A 173 -6.12 -12.26 -5.16
C VAL A 173 -5.08 -11.76 -4.15
N VAL A 174 -3.92 -11.36 -4.66
CA VAL A 174 -2.85 -10.72 -3.88
C VAL A 174 -3.01 -9.22 -4.05
N ALA A 175 -3.34 -8.52 -2.98
CA ALA A 175 -3.73 -7.11 -3.05
C ALA A 175 -2.87 -6.21 -2.14
N VAL A 176 -2.72 -4.94 -2.56
CA VAL A 176 -1.96 -3.92 -1.84
C VAL A 176 -2.88 -2.77 -1.48
N SER A 177 -2.89 -2.38 -0.19
CA SER A 177 -3.57 -1.16 0.29
C SER A 177 -5.04 -1.08 -0.16
N TRP A 178 -5.49 0.01 -0.79
CA TRP A 178 -6.86 0.21 -1.26
C TRP A 178 -7.40 -0.93 -2.13
N MET A 179 -6.53 -1.59 -2.90
CA MET A 179 -6.97 -2.70 -3.75
C MET A 179 -7.53 -3.89 -2.98
N ASN A 180 -7.26 -4.01 -1.69
CA ASN A 180 -7.93 -4.99 -0.82
C ASN A 180 -9.43 -4.71 -0.67
N VAL A 181 -9.81 -3.44 -0.56
CA VAL A 181 -11.23 -3.03 -0.47
C VAL A 181 -11.95 -3.34 -1.78
N GLU A 182 -11.31 -3.05 -2.91
CA GLU A 182 -11.84 -3.39 -4.24
C GLU A 182 -11.91 -4.91 -4.45
N ALA A 183 -10.92 -5.66 -3.96
CA ALA A 183 -10.92 -7.13 -4.04
C ALA A 183 -12.03 -7.76 -3.19
N LEU A 184 -12.30 -7.24 -1.99
CA LEU A 184 -13.41 -7.68 -1.15
C LEU A 184 -14.76 -7.43 -1.84
N LYS A 185 -14.93 -6.25 -2.47
CA LYS A 185 -16.14 -5.94 -3.24
C LYS A 185 -16.29 -6.87 -4.45
N ALA A 186 -15.22 -7.10 -5.19
CA ALA A 186 -15.22 -8.04 -6.32
C ALA A 186 -15.59 -9.46 -5.88
N ALA A 187 -15.08 -9.90 -4.72
CA ALA A 187 -15.37 -11.22 -4.17
C ALA A 187 -16.85 -11.41 -3.79
N GLU A 188 -17.50 -10.37 -3.25
CA GLU A 188 -18.94 -10.41 -2.95
C GLU A 188 -19.75 -10.59 -4.24
N ILE A 189 -19.43 -9.82 -5.28
CA ILE A 189 -20.15 -9.87 -6.54
C ILE A 189 -19.91 -11.20 -7.26
N LEU A 190 -18.66 -11.68 -7.32
CA LEU A 190 -18.35 -12.97 -7.95
C LEU A 190 -19.01 -14.16 -7.20
N LYS A 191 -19.11 -14.09 -5.87
CA LYS A 191 -19.87 -15.07 -5.11
C LYS A 191 -21.36 -15.02 -5.46
N LYS A 192 -21.94 -13.82 -5.53
CA LYS A 192 -23.37 -13.62 -5.85
C LYS A 192 -23.71 -14.06 -7.28
N LYS A 193 -22.88 -13.71 -8.27
CA LYS A 193 -23.15 -13.90 -9.70
C LYS A 193 -22.73 -15.28 -10.21
N HIS A 194 -21.67 -15.86 -9.67
CA HIS A 194 -21.03 -17.07 -10.19
C HIS A 194 -20.79 -18.16 -9.13
N GLY A 195 -21.09 -17.93 -7.86
CA GLY A 195 -20.79 -18.87 -6.77
C GLY A 195 -19.29 -19.03 -6.48
N MET A 196 -18.44 -18.10 -6.92
CA MET A 196 -16.98 -18.19 -6.80
C MET A 196 -16.46 -17.63 -5.49
N TYR A 197 -15.47 -18.30 -4.91
CA TYR A 197 -14.87 -17.96 -3.62
C TYR A 197 -13.41 -17.54 -3.80
N LEU A 198 -13.15 -16.24 -3.65
CA LEU A 198 -11.81 -15.66 -3.74
C LEU A 198 -11.05 -15.79 -2.42
N ASP A 199 -9.78 -16.20 -2.50
CA ASP A 199 -8.82 -16.16 -1.39
C ASP A 199 -8.05 -14.84 -1.48
N ILE A 200 -8.32 -13.89 -0.57
CA ILE A 200 -7.76 -12.53 -0.63
C ILE A 200 -6.65 -12.40 0.39
N ILE A 201 -5.45 -12.11 -0.11
CA ILE A 201 -4.23 -11.91 0.67
C ILE A 201 -3.82 -10.44 0.61
N ASP A 202 -3.89 -9.77 1.74
CA ASP A 202 -3.34 -8.42 1.92
C ASP A 202 -1.82 -8.51 2.17
N VAL A 203 -1.05 -7.88 1.31
CA VAL A 203 0.41 -7.88 1.39
C VAL A 203 0.92 -7.10 2.59
N ARG A 204 0.33 -5.98 2.94
CA ARG A 204 0.65 -5.06 4.05
C ARG A 204 2.07 -4.48 4.02
N THR A 205 3.07 -5.30 3.68
CA THR A 205 4.49 -4.91 3.57
C THR A 205 5.06 -5.49 2.28
N ILE A 206 5.50 -4.65 1.36
CA ILE A 206 6.04 -5.10 0.08
C ILE A 206 7.56 -5.31 0.09
N ALA A 207 8.25 -4.72 1.08
CA ALA A 207 9.68 -4.92 1.31
C ALA A 207 9.99 -4.86 2.83
N PRO A 208 10.54 -5.92 3.44
CA PRO A 208 10.58 -7.29 2.91
C PRO A 208 9.18 -7.91 2.85
N LEU A 209 8.99 -8.91 2.00
CA LEU A 209 7.73 -9.67 1.93
C LEU A 209 7.99 -11.15 2.12
N ASP A 210 7.26 -11.77 3.05
CA ASP A 210 7.14 -13.21 3.16
C ASP A 210 6.03 -13.73 2.23
N TYR A 211 6.43 -14.46 1.21
CA TYR A 211 5.54 -15.02 0.20
C TYR A 211 4.84 -16.32 0.61
N SER A 212 5.13 -16.90 1.79
CA SER A 212 4.67 -18.24 2.18
C SER A 212 3.15 -18.40 2.08
N MET A 213 2.38 -17.43 2.63
CA MET A 213 0.91 -17.44 2.56
C MET A 213 0.38 -17.30 1.13
N ILE A 214 1.07 -16.52 0.30
CA ILE A 214 0.73 -16.33 -1.11
C ILE A 214 0.94 -17.64 -1.88
N TYR A 215 2.09 -18.28 -1.69
CA TYR A 215 2.42 -19.55 -2.35
C TYR A 215 1.47 -20.69 -1.94
N GLU A 216 1.12 -20.76 -0.66
CA GLU A 216 0.11 -21.71 -0.14
C GLU A 216 -1.24 -21.50 -0.85
N SER A 217 -1.72 -20.27 -0.85
CA SER A 217 -2.99 -19.91 -1.48
C SER A 217 -3.03 -20.22 -2.97
N VAL A 218 -2.01 -19.78 -3.71
CA VAL A 218 -1.92 -20.02 -5.16
C VAL A 218 -1.80 -21.50 -5.48
N SER A 219 -1.05 -22.26 -4.66
CA SER A 219 -0.94 -23.70 -4.84
C SER A 219 -2.25 -24.44 -4.63
N LYS A 220 -3.13 -23.91 -3.78
CA LYS A 220 -4.47 -24.44 -3.52
C LYS A 220 -5.45 -24.11 -4.65
N THR A 221 -5.49 -22.85 -5.09
CA THR A 221 -6.48 -22.36 -6.07
C THR A 221 -6.08 -22.65 -7.52
N GLY A 222 -4.80 -22.65 -7.82
CA GLY A 222 -4.26 -22.75 -9.17
C GLY A 222 -4.41 -21.51 -10.04
N HIS A 223 -5.05 -20.45 -9.54
CA HIS A 223 -5.29 -19.20 -10.24
C HIS A 223 -4.87 -18.02 -9.35
N CYS A 224 -4.23 -17.01 -9.96
CA CYS A 224 -3.77 -15.84 -9.22
C CYS A 224 -3.95 -14.55 -10.02
N ILE A 225 -4.33 -13.48 -9.31
CA ILE A 225 -4.30 -12.09 -9.78
C ILE A 225 -3.55 -11.27 -8.72
N VAL A 226 -2.55 -10.51 -9.14
CA VAL A 226 -1.90 -9.48 -8.30
C VAL A 226 -2.53 -8.14 -8.66
N VAL A 227 -3.10 -7.48 -7.67
CA VAL A 227 -3.77 -6.19 -7.83
C VAL A 227 -3.04 -5.12 -7.04
N ASP A 228 -2.53 -4.13 -7.76
CA ASP A 228 -1.66 -3.11 -7.21
C ASP A 228 -2.20 -1.70 -7.51
N TYR A 229 -1.90 -0.77 -6.64
CA TYR A 229 -2.27 0.64 -6.82
C TYR A 229 -1.06 1.44 -7.32
N ASP A 230 -0.38 0.91 -8.33
CA ASP A 230 0.79 1.48 -9.00
C ASP A 230 0.81 1.04 -10.47
N TRP A 231 1.78 1.50 -11.26
CA TRP A 231 1.96 1.05 -12.64
C TRP A 231 2.42 -0.40 -12.72
N LEU A 232 2.01 -1.08 -13.80
CA LEU A 232 2.39 -2.48 -14.03
C LEU A 232 3.86 -2.64 -14.41
N ASP A 233 4.40 -1.70 -15.18
CA ASP A 233 5.78 -1.78 -15.67
C ASP A 233 6.76 -1.45 -14.54
N CYS A 234 7.66 -2.40 -14.26
CA CYS A 234 8.62 -2.33 -13.17
C CYS A 234 7.98 -2.13 -11.78
N GLY A 235 6.66 -2.33 -11.65
CA GLY A 235 5.94 -2.24 -10.39
C GLY A 235 6.05 -3.50 -9.54
N PHE A 236 5.61 -3.43 -8.28
CA PHE A 236 5.58 -4.56 -7.35
C PHE A 236 4.86 -5.78 -7.94
N SER A 237 3.76 -5.57 -8.69
CA SER A 237 3.00 -6.66 -9.31
C SER A 237 3.82 -7.49 -10.31
N ALA A 238 4.85 -6.91 -10.95
CA ALA A 238 5.74 -7.64 -11.85
C ALA A 238 6.65 -8.62 -11.08
N GLU A 239 7.27 -8.15 -10.01
CA GLU A 239 8.11 -8.99 -9.13
C GLU A 239 7.27 -10.09 -8.46
N ALA A 240 6.11 -9.73 -7.91
CA ALA A 240 5.21 -10.70 -7.27
C ALA A 240 4.74 -11.76 -8.26
N ALA A 241 4.34 -11.39 -9.48
CA ALA A 241 3.92 -12.33 -10.51
C ALA A 241 5.06 -13.28 -10.93
N THR A 242 6.29 -12.78 -11.04
CA THR A 242 7.47 -13.59 -11.35
C THR A 242 7.73 -14.62 -10.27
N ARG A 243 7.83 -14.20 -9.00
CA ARG A 243 8.07 -15.12 -7.86
C ARG A 243 6.98 -16.17 -7.71
N ILE A 244 5.71 -15.77 -7.89
CA ILE A 244 4.58 -16.70 -7.86
C ILE A 244 4.69 -17.72 -9.00
N SER A 245 5.02 -17.25 -10.20
CA SER A 245 5.13 -18.13 -11.37
C SER A 245 6.27 -19.12 -11.24
N GLU A 246 7.42 -18.72 -10.70
CA GLU A 246 8.56 -19.58 -10.44
C GLU A 246 8.25 -20.62 -9.36
N HIS A 247 7.76 -20.17 -8.20
CA HIS A 247 7.52 -21.07 -7.06
C HIS A 247 6.35 -22.03 -7.28
N CYS A 248 5.28 -21.54 -7.92
CA CYS A 248 4.07 -22.32 -8.17
C CYS A 248 4.03 -22.90 -9.60
N PHE A 249 5.18 -22.99 -10.27
CA PHE A 249 5.28 -23.62 -11.59
C PHE A 249 4.72 -25.05 -11.54
N GLY A 250 3.88 -25.40 -12.50
CA GLY A 250 3.17 -26.69 -12.56
C GLY A 250 1.92 -26.79 -11.66
N LYS A 251 1.67 -25.84 -10.77
CA LYS A 251 0.40 -25.72 -10.00
C LYS A 251 -0.53 -24.67 -10.58
N LEU A 252 0.03 -23.68 -11.29
CA LEU A 252 -0.74 -22.66 -11.97
C LEU A 252 -1.49 -23.23 -13.19
N LYS A 253 -2.80 -23.02 -13.24
CA LYS A 253 -3.68 -23.38 -14.35
C LYS A 253 -3.76 -22.32 -15.46
N SER A 254 -3.30 -21.11 -15.15
CA SER A 254 -3.20 -19.97 -16.08
C SER A 254 -2.10 -19.00 -15.65
N PRO A 255 -1.53 -18.18 -16.55
CA PRO A 255 -0.55 -17.16 -16.17
C PRO A 255 -1.08 -16.26 -15.05
N VAL A 256 -0.21 -15.76 -14.18
CA VAL A 256 -0.61 -14.78 -13.14
C VAL A 256 -1.15 -13.52 -13.81
N GLY A 257 -2.36 -13.09 -13.42
CA GLY A 257 -2.93 -11.82 -13.87
C GLY A 257 -2.35 -10.65 -13.09
N ARG A 258 -2.25 -9.50 -13.72
CA ARG A 258 -1.83 -8.26 -13.06
C ARG A 258 -2.81 -7.15 -13.38
N ILE A 259 -3.17 -6.37 -12.36
CA ILE A 259 -4.04 -5.19 -12.47
C ILE A 259 -3.35 -4.04 -11.75
N GLY A 260 -3.24 -2.88 -12.41
CA GLY A 260 -2.64 -1.68 -11.89
C GLY A 260 -3.08 -0.46 -12.68
N PHE A 261 -2.40 0.67 -12.49
CA PHE A 261 -2.71 1.91 -13.19
C PHE A 261 -2.61 1.76 -14.71
N ALA A 262 -3.43 2.52 -15.44
CA ALA A 262 -3.24 2.71 -16.86
C ALA A 262 -1.84 3.32 -17.14
N HIS A 263 -1.19 2.89 -18.22
CA HIS A 263 0.16 3.34 -18.58
C HIS A 263 0.18 4.77 -19.13
N THR A 264 -0.16 5.72 -18.24
CA THR A 264 -0.21 7.16 -18.54
C THR A 264 -0.07 7.94 -17.23
N PRO A 265 0.33 9.23 -17.23
CA PRO A 265 0.11 10.10 -16.07
C PRO A 265 -1.39 10.22 -15.75
N CYS A 266 -1.70 10.43 -14.46
CA CYS A 266 -3.10 10.54 -14.04
C CYS A 266 -3.77 11.78 -14.66
N PRO A 267 -4.88 11.63 -15.39
CA PRO A 267 -5.62 12.75 -15.96
C PRO A 267 -6.35 13.56 -14.89
N THR A 268 -6.60 14.86 -15.18
CA THR A 268 -7.41 15.73 -14.31
C THR A 268 -8.91 15.48 -14.51
N ALA A 269 -9.32 15.26 -15.76
CA ALA A 269 -10.72 15.10 -16.10
C ALA A 269 -11.28 13.79 -15.51
N ARG A 270 -12.34 13.88 -14.71
CA ARG A 270 -12.94 12.75 -13.98
C ARG A 270 -13.23 11.50 -14.85
N PRO A 271 -13.84 11.61 -16.03
CA PRO A 271 -14.10 10.41 -16.87
C PRO A 271 -12.82 9.67 -17.27
N LEU A 272 -11.71 10.39 -17.43
CA LEU A 272 -10.41 9.82 -17.76
C LEU A 272 -9.69 9.33 -16.49
N GLU A 273 -9.77 10.08 -15.39
CA GLU A 273 -9.24 9.67 -14.08
C GLU A 273 -9.86 8.34 -13.61
N ASN A 274 -11.17 8.14 -13.81
CA ASN A 274 -11.87 6.89 -13.48
C ASN A 274 -11.38 5.69 -14.31
N LYS A 275 -10.77 5.91 -15.48
CA LYS A 275 -10.15 4.86 -16.30
C LYS A 275 -8.66 4.64 -15.97
N PHE A 276 -8.06 5.57 -15.24
CA PHE A 276 -6.66 5.46 -14.83
C PHE A 276 -6.49 4.51 -13.65
N TYR A 277 -7.36 4.61 -12.65
CA TYR A 277 -7.29 3.80 -11.44
C TYR A 277 -8.05 2.48 -11.61
N PRO A 278 -7.42 1.34 -11.25
CA PRO A 278 -8.10 0.06 -11.21
C PRO A 278 -9.16 0.02 -10.11
N ASN A 279 -10.16 -0.83 -10.29
CA ASN A 279 -11.26 -1.00 -9.37
C ASN A 279 -11.81 -2.44 -9.35
N ALA A 280 -12.88 -2.69 -8.61
CA ALA A 280 -13.49 -4.02 -8.47
C ALA A 280 -13.98 -4.60 -9.81
N ILE A 281 -14.41 -3.76 -10.77
CA ILE A 281 -14.86 -4.22 -12.09
C ILE A 281 -13.70 -4.87 -12.84
N ASP A 282 -12.51 -4.28 -12.78
CA ASP A 282 -11.32 -4.84 -13.45
C ASP A 282 -10.97 -6.21 -12.86
N ILE A 283 -11.08 -6.35 -11.53
CA ILE A 283 -10.84 -7.63 -10.84
C ILE A 283 -11.87 -8.68 -11.29
N ILE A 284 -13.16 -8.31 -11.34
CA ILE A 284 -14.24 -9.20 -11.77
C ILE A 284 -13.97 -9.67 -13.20
N ARG A 285 -13.71 -8.76 -14.15
CA ARG A 285 -13.49 -9.10 -15.56
C ARG A 285 -12.28 -9.99 -15.79
N VAL A 286 -11.18 -9.72 -15.06
CA VAL A 286 -10.00 -10.59 -15.14
C VAL A 286 -10.27 -11.96 -14.50
N ALA A 287 -11.00 -12.02 -13.39
CA ALA A 287 -11.39 -13.28 -12.75
C ALA A 287 -12.29 -14.12 -13.66
N GLU A 288 -13.33 -13.53 -14.22
CA GLU A 288 -14.24 -14.21 -15.19
C GLU A 288 -13.46 -14.81 -16.35
N LYS A 289 -12.59 -14.02 -16.98
CA LYS A 289 -11.73 -14.49 -18.07
C LYS A 289 -10.82 -15.66 -17.65
N LYS A 290 -10.20 -15.58 -16.46
CA LYS A 290 -9.29 -16.61 -15.96
C LYS A 290 -10.00 -17.93 -15.64
N LEU A 291 -11.22 -17.83 -15.15
CA LEU A 291 -12.02 -18.97 -14.71
C LEU A 291 -12.94 -19.50 -15.82
N GLY A 292 -12.89 -18.90 -17.02
CA GLY A 292 -13.74 -19.30 -18.17
C GLY A 292 -15.22 -19.04 -17.94
N LEU A 293 -15.57 -18.03 -17.13
CA LEU A 293 -16.94 -17.66 -16.80
C LEU A 293 -17.51 -16.65 -17.82
N PRO A 294 -18.82 -16.65 -18.06
CA PRO A 294 -19.47 -15.60 -18.81
C PRO A 294 -19.38 -14.26 -18.06
N GLN A 295 -19.40 -13.15 -18.80
CA GLN A 295 -19.42 -11.84 -18.18
C GLN A 295 -20.74 -11.60 -17.45
N ALA A 296 -20.67 -11.31 -16.15
CA ALA A 296 -21.84 -10.97 -15.36
C ALA A 296 -22.39 -9.58 -15.73
N ASP A 297 -23.71 -9.44 -15.69
CA ASP A 297 -24.33 -8.14 -15.69
C ASP A 297 -24.08 -7.44 -14.33
N LEU A 298 -23.43 -6.29 -14.40
CA LEU A 298 -23.04 -5.45 -13.24
C LEU A 298 -23.85 -4.17 -13.15
N SER A 299 -24.90 -4.00 -13.95
CA SER A 299 -25.69 -2.74 -14.02
C SER A 299 -26.39 -2.39 -12.70
N GLU A 300 -26.72 -3.40 -11.90
CA GLU A 300 -27.38 -3.23 -10.58
C GLU A 300 -26.41 -3.21 -9.40
N GLU A 301 -25.11 -3.35 -9.64
CA GLU A 301 -24.12 -3.42 -8.57
C GLU A 301 -23.56 -2.03 -8.25
N GLU A 302 -23.53 -1.70 -6.97
CA GLU A 302 -22.89 -0.46 -6.50
C GLU A 302 -21.39 -0.65 -6.34
N PHE A 303 -20.62 0.26 -6.94
CA PHE A 303 -19.17 0.28 -6.83
C PHE A 303 -18.71 1.51 -6.05
N LEU A 304 -17.54 1.39 -5.43
CA LEU A 304 -16.89 2.52 -4.79
C LEU A 304 -16.43 3.49 -5.89
N SER A 305 -17.09 4.62 -5.96
CA SER A 305 -16.78 5.68 -6.90
C SER A 305 -16.29 6.91 -6.17
N TYR A 306 -15.70 7.82 -6.91
CA TYR A 306 -15.33 9.13 -6.40
C TYR A 306 -16.55 9.87 -5.81
N GLU A 307 -17.69 9.79 -6.48
CA GLU A 307 -18.95 10.44 -6.07
C GLU A 307 -19.43 9.92 -4.71
N ASN A 308 -19.23 8.65 -4.42
CA ASN A 308 -19.66 8.02 -3.18
C ASN A 308 -18.68 8.23 -2.02
N LYS A 309 -17.40 8.44 -2.31
CA LYS A 309 -16.32 8.50 -1.31
C LYS A 309 -15.88 9.92 -0.97
N PHE A 310 -15.90 10.83 -1.92
CA PHE A 310 -15.40 12.18 -1.69
C PHE A 310 -16.54 13.13 -1.35
N LYS A 311 -16.55 13.65 -0.14
CA LYS A 311 -17.59 14.55 0.37
C LYS A 311 -17.05 15.91 0.79
N GLY A 312 -16.05 16.43 0.13
CA GLY A 312 -15.58 17.74 0.53
C GLY A 312 -14.42 18.29 -0.30
N PRO A 313 -14.16 19.59 -0.10
CA PRO A 313 -12.94 20.19 -0.62
C PRO A 313 -11.74 19.55 0.08
N PHE A 314 -10.65 19.50 -0.60
CA PHE A 314 -9.32 18.95 -0.26
C PHE A 314 -8.96 18.72 1.21
#